data_dc2b0c968c1e161957f54afb782a52ea
#
_entry.id   dc2b0c968c1e161957f54afb782a52ea
#
_cell.length_a   1.000
_cell.length_b   1.000
_cell.length_c   1.000
_cell.angle_alpha   90.00
_cell.angle_beta   90.00
_cell.angle_gamma   90.00
#
_symmetry.space_group_name_H-M   'P 1'
#
loop_
_entity.id
_entity.type
_entity.pdbx_description
1 polymer ?
#
loop_
_entity_poly.entity_id
_entity_poly.type
_entity_poly.pdbx_seq_one_letter_code
_entity_poly.pdbx_strand_id
1 'polypeptide(L)'
;MKQQVYNPYLPLYECIPDGEPHVFGDRVYIYGSHDKEGGETFCMLDYTTYSAPVTDLSDWRCEGTIYRADQDPAYPTDRKFMYAPDVVQGNDGRFYLYYCMSGRAGFGGYNGPISVAVSDSPAGPFRYLGFVRYPDGSPMLKYVCFDPGVINDNGTIRIYYGTWSDEQLDKDFRNKEDLIQTVMQRYHKSRNEVLDTEGSVMGPCTVTVGDDMMTVTSEPRHIIPADVTSTSFASGLSFNASL
;
A
#
# COMPACT_ATOMS: atom_id res chain seq x y z
N MET A 1 16.22 -5.65 32.52
CA MET A 1 15.69 -4.27 32.58
C MET A 1 15.11 -3.96 31.22
N LYS A 2 13.88 -3.50 31.11
CA LYS A 2 13.33 -3.10 29.80
C LYS A 2 14.07 -1.84 29.38
N GLN A 3 14.64 -1.84 28.17
CA GLN A 3 15.30 -0.67 27.61
C GLN A 3 14.25 0.26 27.02
N GLN A 4 14.40 1.56 27.24
CA GLN A 4 13.46 2.54 26.70
C GLN A 4 13.70 2.69 25.19
N VAL A 5 12.63 2.58 24.41
CA VAL A 5 12.67 2.90 22.98
C VAL A 5 12.50 4.41 22.84
N TYR A 6 13.37 5.02 22.06
CA TYR A 6 13.33 6.47 21.81
C TYR A 6 12.38 6.79 20.64
N ASN A 7 11.81 7.98 20.67
CA ASN A 7 11.06 8.54 19.56
C ASN A 7 11.70 9.91 19.20
N PRO A 8 12.19 10.13 17.98
CA PRO A 8 12.16 9.19 16.85
C PRO A 8 13.11 7.99 17.05
N TYR A 9 12.72 6.83 16.50
CA TYR A 9 13.52 5.60 16.59
C TYR A 9 14.50 5.44 15.41
N LEU A 10 14.26 6.15 14.30
CA LEU A 10 15.17 6.24 13.15
C LEU A 10 16.01 7.52 13.24
N PRO A 11 17.16 7.58 12.52
CA PRO A 11 17.96 8.80 12.40
C PRO A 11 17.13 9.98 11.88
N LEU A 12 17.41 11.20 12.38
CA LEU A 12 16.63 12.40 12.04
C LEU A 12 16.69 12.83 10.57
N TYR A 13 17.64 12.28 9.81
CA TYR A 13 17.75 12.51 8.36
C TYR A 13 16.94 11.52 7.52
N GLU A 14 16.38 10.48 8.15
CA GLU A 14 15.54 9.50 7.48
C GLU A 14 14.08 9.86 7.61
N CYS A 15 13.38 9.73 6.49
CA CYS A 15 11.95 9.98 6.42
C CYS A 15 11.27 8.80 5.73
N ILE A 16 10.81 7.85 6.53
CA ILE A 16 10.10 6.65 6.08
C ILE A 16 8.66 6.71 6.61
N PRO A 17 7.78 7.46 5.94
CA PRO A 17 6.36 7.48 6.28
C PRO A 17 5.67 6.18 5.90
N ASP A 18 4.44 5.99 6.39
CA ASP A 18 3.60 4.82 6.12
C ASP A 18 4.30 3.51 6.49
N GLY A 19 5.05 3.54 7.61
CA GLY A 19 5.91 2.41 8.00
C GLY A 19 5.12 1.23 8.56
N GLU A 20 5.12 0.10 7.85
CA GLU A 20 4.52 -1.16 8.26
C GLU A 20 5.54 -2.02 9.01
N PRO A 21 5.32 -2.30 10.31
CA PRO A 21 6.23 -3.10 11.11
C PRO A 21 5.90 -4.60 11.03
N HIS A 22 6.87 -5.42 10.65
CA HIS A 22 6.74 -6.87 10.63
C HIS A 22 7.85 -7.57 11.43
N VAL A 23 7.47 -8.65 12.10
CA VAL A 23 8.44 -9.53 12.78
C VAL A 23 8.73 -10.73 11.90
N PHE A 24 9.98 -10.83 11.43
CA PHE A 24 10.48 -11.98 10.72
C PHE A 24 11.68 -12.57 11.49
N GLY A 25 11.53 -13.80 11.94
CA GLY A 25 12.53 -14.43 12.80
C GLY A 25 12.66 -13.71 14.14
N ASP A 26 13.84 -13.22 14.45
CA ASP A 26 14.18 -12.52 15.69
C ASP A 26 14.27 -10.98 15.53
N ARG A 27 13.83 -10.44 14.39
CA ARG A 27 13.92 -9.01 14.10
C ARG A 27 12.58 -8.41 13.68
N VAL A 28 12.38 -7.15 14.06
CA VAL A 28 11.35 -6.26 13.52
C VAL A 28 11.94 -5.55 12.31
N TYR A 29 11.20 -5.51 11.22
CA TYR A 29 11.50 -4.75 10.00
C TYR A 29 10.46 -3.68 9.80
N ILE A 30 10.85 -2.51 9.28
CA ILE A 30 9.93 -1.43 8.91
C ILE A 30 10.00 -1.25 7.40
N TYR A 31 8.85 -1.37 6.76
CA TYR A 31 8.68 -1.11 5.33
C TYR A 31 7.80 0.12 5.17
N GLY A 32 8.21 1.08 4.36
CA GLY A 32 7.45 2.31 4.18
C GLY A 32 7.86 3.04 2.91
N SER A 33 7.12 4.07 2.58
CA SER A 33 7.53 5.05 1.58
C SER A 33 8.88 5.65 1.97
N HIS A 34 9.59 6.25 1.01
CA HIS A 34 10.87 6.88 1.31
C HIS A 34 10.90 8.29 0.75
N ASP A 35 10.83 9.26 1.64
CA ASP A 35 10.82 10.67 1.30
C ASP A 35 12.22 11.26 1.23
N LYS A 36 12.38 12.23 0.35
CA LYS A 36 13.61 13.01 0.23
C LYS A 36 13.48 14.28 1.06
N GLU A 37 14.42 14.50 1.99
CA GLU A 37 14.50 15.74 2.74
C GLU A 37 14.57 16.95 1.78
N GLY A 38 13.66 17.92 1.98
CA GLY A 38 13.54 19.08 1.10
C GLY A 38 13.07 18.77 -0.32
N GLY A 39 12.49 17.59 -0.55
CA GLY A 39 11.91 17.19 -1.84
C GLY A 39 10.70 18.02 -2.23
N GLU A 40 10.40 18.07 -3.52
CA GLU A 40 9.22 18.81 -4.06
C GLU A 40 7.90 18.11 -3.72
N THR A 41 7.95 16.80 -3.45
CA THR A 41 6.80 15.96 -3.10
C THR A 41 7.29 14.76 -2.28
N PHE A 42 6.37 13.86 -1.91
CA PHE A 42 6.63 12.64 -1.15
C PHE A 42 6.97 11.45 -2.06
N CYS A 43 7.48 10.35 -1.50
CA CYS A 43 7.77 9.06 -2.14
C CYS A 43 8.74 9.15 -3.32
N MET A 44 9.75 10.00 -3.21
CA MET A 44 10.69 10.29 -4.30
C MET A 44 11.89 9.34 -4.37
N LEU A 45 12.13 8.56 -3.31
CA LEU A 45 13.30 7.70 -3.19
C LEU A 45 12.94 6.22 -3.33
N ASP A 46 13.96 5.41 -3.57
CA ASP A 46 13.84 3.95 -3.59
C ASP A 46 13.55 3.41 -2.18
N TYR A 47 12.85 2.27 -2.09
CA TYR A 47 12.53 1.68 -0.80
C TYR A 47 13.78 1.24 -0.05
N THR A 48 13.88 1.70 1.18
CA THR A 48 14.89 1.33 2.16
C THR A 48 14.20 0.76 3.38
N THR A 49 14.79 -0.26 4.02
CA THR A 49 14.25 -0.81 5.26
C THR A 49 15.24 -0.71 6.40
N TYR A 50 14.68 -0.63 7.59
CA TYR A 50 15.41 -0.68 8.85
C TYR A 50 14.92 -1.88 9.65
N SER A 51 15.82 -2.46 10.45
CA SER A 51 15.44 -3.54 11.34
C SER A 51 16.09 -3.42 12.71
N ALA A 52 15.43 -4.00 13.73
CA ALA A 52 15.97 -4.11 15.09
C ALA A 52 15.68 -5.50 15.66
N PRO A 53 16.50 -6.02 16.57
CA PRO A 53 16.17 -7.24 17.30
C PRO A 53 14.86 -7.06 18.09
N VAL A 54 13.98 -8.07 18.10
CA VAL A 54 12.75 -8.03 18.91
C VAL A 54 13.01 -7.89 20.41
N THR A 55 14.22 -8.22 20.83
CA THR A 55 14.68 -8.09 22.24
C THR A 55 15.22 -6.72 22.56
N ASP A 56 15.57 -5.90 21.56
CA ASP A 56 16.12 -4.56 21.74
C ASP A 56 15.71 -3.62 20.59
N LEU A 57 14.57 -2.98 20.74
CA LEU A 57 14.04 -2.00 19.78
C LEU A 57 14.78 -0.63 19.83
N SER A 58 15.88 -0.53 20.53
CA SER A 58 16.79 0.63 20.44
C SER A 58 17.96 0.40 19.49
N ASP A 59 18.18 -0.83 19.04
CA ASP A 59 19.29 -1.22 18.14
C ASP A 59 18.81 -1.32 16.67
N TRP A 60 18.38 -0.20 16.11
CA TRP A 60 17.99 -0.10 14.71
C TRP A 60 19.21 0.00 13.79
N ARG A 61 19.19 -0.78 12.72
CA ARG A 61 20.18 -0.69 11.65
C ARG A 61 19.51 -0.51 10.29
N CYS A 62 20.15 0.25 9.41
CA CYS A 62 19.76 0.33 8.01
C CYS A 62 20.14 -0.95 7.28
N GLU A 63 19.20 -1.60 6.63
CA GLU A 63 19.45 -2.77 5.78
C GLU A 63 19.80 -2.34 4.33
N GLY A 64 19.66 -1.06 4.02
CA GLY A 64 19.91 -0.49 2.70
C GLY A 64 18.70 -0.50 1.79
N THR A 65 18.93 -0.16 0.54
CA THR A 65 17.90 -0.15 -0.50
C THR A 65 17.44 -1.57 -0.81
N ILE A 66 16.16 -1.83 -0.59
CA ILE A 66 15.58 -3.17 -0.78
C ILE A 66 14.93 -3.34 -2.15
N TYR A 67 14.45 -2.26 -2.77
CA TYR A 67 13.85 -2.26 -4.10
C TYR A 67 13.94 -0.88 -4.74
N ARG A 68 14.24 -0.83 -6.05
CA ARG A 68 14.37 0.42 -6.80
C ARG A 68 13.22 0.60 -7.77
N ALA A 69 12.80 1.84 -7.95
CA ALA A 69 11.72 2.21 -8.84
C ALA A 69 11.97 1.81 -10.31
N ASP A 70 13.24 1.79 -10.75
CA ASP A 70 13.61 1.41 -12.11
C ASP A 70 13.49 -0.09 -12.40
N GLN A 71 13.27 -0.90 -11.38
CA GLN A 71 13.06 -2.35 -11.52
C GLN A 71 11.65 -2.71 -11.96
N ASP A 72 10.67 -1.78 -11.83
CA ASP A 72 9.30 -2.03 -12.27
C ASP A 72 9.13 -1.66 -13.76
N PRO A 73 8.91 -2.67 -14.63
CA PRO A 73 8.77 -2.42 -16.07
C PRO A 73 7.41 -1.82 -16.46
N ALA A 74 6.42 -1.85 -15.56
CA ALA A 74 5.06 -1.39 -15.86
C ALA A 74 4.96 0.14 -15.93
N TYR A 75 5.92 0.85 -15.35
CA TYR A 75 5.94 2.31 -15.30
C TYR A 75 7.23 2.88 -15.88
N PRO A 76 7.36 2.94 -17.20
CA PRO A 76 8.59 3.37 -17.87
C PRO A 76 8.78 4.90 -17.89
N THR A 77 8.35 5.59 -16.85
CA THR A 77 8.51 7.05 -16.75
C THR A 77 9.83 7.40 -16.08
N ASP A 78 10.35 8.59 -16.35
CA ASP A 78 11.53 9.16 -15.71
C ASP A 78 11.28 9.62 -14.26
N ARG A 79 10.01 9.71 -13.86
CA ARG A 79 9.57 10.01 -12.49
C ARG A 79 8.71 8.86 -11.99
N LYS A 80 9.28 8.09 -11.07
CA LYS A 80 8.65 6.93 -10.45
C LYS A 80 8.56 7.20 -8.97
N PHE A 81 7.33 7.42 -8.49
CA PHE A 81 7.05 7.55 -7.07
C PHE A 81 6.52 6.22 -6.55
N MET A 82 7.12 5.73 -5.52
CA MET A 82 6.76 4.45 -4.90
C MET A 82 6.06 4.72 -3.57
N TYR A 83 4.77 4.40 -3.54
CA TYR A 83 3.91 4.66 -2.39
C TYR A 83 3.89 3.48 -1.43
N ALA A 84 3.40 3.74 -0.21
CA ALA A 84 3.23 2.84 0.92
C ALA A 84 3.33 1.35 0.56
N PRO A 85 4.48 0.70 0.80
CA PRO A 85 4.66 -0.72 0.55
C PRO A 85 4.33 -1.53 1.79
N ASP A 86 4.00 -2.80 1.59
CA ASP A 86 3.94 -3.78 2.67
C ASP A 86 4.60 -5.10 2.26
N VAL A 87 5.05 -5.88 3.25
CA VAL A 87 5.77 -7.14 3.03
C VAL A 87 5.15 -8.28 3.82
N VAL A 88 4.92 -9.39 3.15
CA VAL A 88 4.44 -10.63 3.78
C VAL A 88 5.38 -11.79 3.48
N GLN A 89 5.49 -12.74 4.40
CA GLN A 89 6.10 -14.03 4.12
C GLN A 89 5.05 -14.98 3.51
N GLY A 90 5.32 -15.46 2.30
CA GLY A 90 4.49 -16.42 1.60
C GLY A 90 4.58 -17.83 2.21
N ASN A 91 3.67 -18.71 1.76
CA ASN A 91 3.64 -20.12 2.21
C ASN A 91 4.89 -20.92 1.78
N ASP A 92 5.60 -20.43 0.79
CA ASP A 92 6.87 -20.98 0.30
C ASP A 92 8.10 -20.48 1.09
N GLY A 93 7.88 -19.64 2.10
CA GLY A 93 8.91 -19.09 2.96
C GLY A 93 9.63 -17.86 2.40
N ARG A 94 9.37 -17.47 1.15
CA ARG A 94 9.92 -16.25 0.55
C ARG A 94 9.14 -15.01 1.02
N PHE A 95 9.71 -13.83 0.77
CA PHE A 95 9.14 -12.55 1.14
C PHE A 95 8.62 -11.83 -0.10
N TYR A 96 7.43 -11.24 0.02
CA TYR A 96 6.74 -10.60 -1.09
C TYR A 96 6.39 -9.17 -0.70
N LEU A 97 6.93 -8.23 -1.48
CA LEU A 97 6.71 -6.81 -1.35
C LEU A 97 5.56 -6.40 -2.28
N TYR A 98 4.49 -5.86 -1.69
CA TYR A 98 3.37 -5.27 -2.41
C TYR A 98 3.50 -3.76 -2.36
N TYR A 99 3.29 -3.10 -3.50
CA TYR A 99 3.46 -1.67 -3.59
C TYR A 99 2.67 -1.07 -4.75
N CYS A 100 2.49 0.25 -4.73
CA CYS A 100 1.89 1.00 -5.81
C CYS A 100 2.87 2.02 -6.34
N MET A 101 2.85 2.23 -7.65
CA MET A 101 3.60 3.28 -8.29
C MET A 101 2.69 4.33 -8.89
N SER A 102 3.13 5.58 -8.86
CA SER A 102 2.46 6.63 -9.61
C SER A 102 2.59 6.35 -11.11
N GLY A 103 1.46 6.19 -11.76
CA GLY A 103 1.42 6.06 -13.22
C GLY A 103 1.74 7.37 -13.96
N ARG A 104 1.79 8.48 -13.24
CA ARG A 104 2.09 9.82 -13.79
C ARG A 104 2.78 10.64 -12.73
N ALA A 105 4.03 10.89 -12.90
CA ALA A 105 4.89 11.80 -12.17
C ALA A 105 4.17 12.82 -11.24
N GLY A 106 3.93 12.45 -10.00
CA GLY A 106 3.38 13.33 -8.97
C GLY A 106 1.91 13.73 -9.09
N PHE A 107 1.19 13.27 -10.09
CA PHE A 107 -0.23 13.55 -10.26
C PHE A 107 -1.02 12.24 -10.29
N GLY A 108 -1.43 11.78 -9.12
CA GLY A 108 -2.51 10.82 -8.95
C GLY A 108 -2.58 9.70 -9.98
N GLY A 109 -1.60 8.86 -10.03
CA GLY A 109 -1.64 7.66 -10.85
C GLY A 109 -1.97 6.42 -10.05
N TYR A 110 -2.96 6.50 -9.15
CA TYR A 110 -3.38 5.40 -8.27
C TYR A 110 -4.29 4.37 -8.95
N ASN A 111 -4.26 4.30 -10.24
CA ASN A 111 -5.10 3.43 -11.07
C ASN A 111 -4.32 2.33 -11.77
N GLY A 112 -3.06 2.18 -11.40
CA GLY A 112 -2.29 1.00 -11.76
C GLY A 112 -2.62 -0.18 -10.86
N PRO A 113 -2.24 -1.39 -11.27
CA PRO A 113 -2.36 -2.55 -10.40
C PRO A 113 -1.41 -2.43 -9.21
N ILE A 114 -1.72 -3.14 -8.13
CA ILE A 114 -0.77 -3.38 -7.05
C ILE A 114 0.36 -4.24 -7.63
N SER A 115 1.58 -3.73 -7.60
CA SER A 115 2.78 -4.44 -8.07
C SER A 115 3.32 -5.37 -6.98
N VAL A 116 4.02 -6.43 -7.39
CA VAL A 116 4.58 -7.44 -6.50
C VAL A 116 6.04 -7.68 -6.85
N ALA A 117 6.90 -7.64 -5.83
CA ALA A 117 8.29 -8.07 -5.93
C ALA A 117 8.59 -9.17 -4.92
N VAL A 118 9.62 -9.97 -5.13
CA VAL A 118 9.95 -11.15 -4.32
C VAL A 118 11.41 -11.16 -3.93
N SER A 119 11.69 -11.65 -2.70
CA SER A 119 13.05 -11.89 -2.18
C SER A 119 13.11 -13.16 -1.35
N ASP A 120 14.29 -13.72 -1.21
CA ASP A 120 14.58 -14.82 -0.28
C ASP A 120 14.93 -14.30 1.14
N SER A 121 15.01 -12.97 1.32
CA SER A 121 15.32 -12.31 2.58
C SER A 121 14.34 -11.17 2.86
N PRO A 122 13.92 -10.95 4.13
CA PRO A 122 13.09 -9.80 4.50
C PRO A 122 13.79 -8.46 4.27
N ALA A 123 15.14 -8.45 4.29
CA ALA A 123 15.96 -7.27 3.97
C ALA A 123 16.22 -7.09 2.47
N GLY A 124 15.55 -7.85 1.60
CA GLY A 124 15.80 -7.81 0.17
C GLY A 124 17.16 -8.41 -0.24
N PRO A 125 17.72 -8.06 -1.42
CA PRO A 125 17.06 -7.23 -2.43
C PRO A 125 15.85 -7.93 -3.05
N PHE A 126 14.79 -7.18 -3.24
CA PHE A 126 13.62 -7.66 -3.97
C PHE A 126 13.83 -7.55 -5.47
N ARG A 127 13.17 -8.40 -6.22
CA ARG A 127 13.12 -8.36 -7.69
C ARG A 127 11.67 -8.35 -8.16
N TYR A 128 11.39 -7.61 -9.20
CA TYR A 128 10.05 -7.55 -9.78
C TYR A 128 9.54 -8.96 -10.13
N LEU A 129 8.30 -9.25 -9.71
CA LEU A 129 7.64 -10.52 -10.00
C LEU A 129 6.46 -10.33 -10.98
N GLY A 130 5.67 -9.29 -10.77
CA GLY A 130 4.47 -9.02 -11.55
C GLY A 130 3.53 -8.06 -10.82
N PHE A 131 2.24 -8.25 -11.02
CA PHE A 131 1.18 -7.46 -10.39
C PHE A 131 -0.02 -8.35 -10.03
N VAL A 132 -0.85 -7.85 -9.14
CA VAL A 132 -2.11 -8.51 -8.75
C VAL A 132 -3.06 -8.51 -9.93
N ARG A 133 -3.54 -9.71 -10.30
CA ARG A 133 -4.29 -9.95 -11.53
C ARG A 133 -5.44 -10.94 -11.34
N TYR A 134 -6.39 -10.90 -12.25
CA TYR A 134 -7.42 -11.92 -12.36
C TYR A 134 -6.87 -13.22 -12.98
N PRO A 135 -7.60 -14.35 -12.86
CA PRO A 135 -7.17 -15.65 -13.43
C PRO A 135 -6.95 -15.64 -14.96
N ASP A 136 -7.58 -14.70 -15.67
CA ASP A 136 -7.38 -14.51 -17.12
C ASP A 136 -6.11 -13.72 -17.47
N GLY A 137 -5.34 -13.29 -16.44
CA GLY A 137 -4.12 -12.49 -16.57
C GLY A 137 -4.35 -10.99 -16.64
N SER A 138 -5.59 -10.52 -16.71
CA SER A 138 -5.88 -9.08 -16.70
C SER A 138 -5.58 -8.47 -15.34
N PRO A 139 -5.09 -7.20 -15.28
CA PRO A 139 -4.81 -6.53 -14.01
C PRO A 139 -6.06 -6.40 -13.14
N MET A 140 -5.93 -6.67 -11.86
CA MET A 140 -6.97 -6.36 -10.89
C MET A 140 -6.97 -4.85 -10.63
N LEU A 141 -7.97 -4.16 -11.18
CA LEU A 141 -8.13 -2.71 -11.10
C LEU A 141 -9.47 -2.32 -10.47
N LYS A 142 -10.14 -3.24 -9.80
CA LYS A 142 -11.43 -2.93 -9.16
C LYS A 142 -11.20 -2.04 -7.95
N TYR A 143 -12.02 -0.99 -7.83
CA TYR A 143 -11.90 0.08 -6.87
C TYR A 143 -10.58 0.86 -7.04
N VAL A 144 -10.07 1.50 -5.97
CA VAL A 144 -8.78 2.19 -5.99
C VAL A 144 -7.71 1.26 -5.45
N CYS A 145 -6.87 0.74 -6.33
CA CYS A 145 -5.77 -0.17 -5.97
C CYS A 145 -4.58 0.63 -5.44
N PHE A 146 -4.65 1.03 -4.17
CA PHE A 146 -3.69 1.91 -3.53
C PHE A 146 -3.45 1.51 -2.07
N ASP A 147 -2.27 1.83 -1.53
CA ASP A 147 -1.83 1.54 -0.15
C ASP A 147 -2.13 0.09 0.26
N PRO A 148 -1.44 -0.89 -0.35
CA PRO A 148 -1.67 -2.28 -0.02
C PRO A 148 -1.11 -2.63 1.36
N GLY A 149 -1.98 -3.14 2.25
CA GLY A 149 -1.58 -3.89 3.44
C GLY A 149 -1.75 -5.38 3.17
N VAL A 150 -0.83 -6.23 3.57
CA VAL A 150 -0.89 -7.66 3.26
C VAL A 150 -0.59 -8.55 4.46
N ILE A 151 -1.38 -9.59 4.64
CA ILE A 151 -1.18 -10.57 5.71
C ILE A 151 -1.25 -12.00 5.19
N ASN A 152 -0.53 -12.89 5.86
CA ASN A 152 -0.71 -14.32 5.73
C ASN A 152 -1.58 -14.80 6.92
N ASP A 153 -2.87 -14.97 6.64
CA ASP A 153 -3.85 -15.45 7.61
C ASP A 153 -3.94 -16.98 7.52
N ASN A 154 -3.08 -17.65 8.27
CA ASN A 154 -3.04 -19.11 8.36
C ASN A 154 -2.97 -19.81 6.99
N GLY A 155 -2.12 -19.30 6.11
CA GLY A 155 -1.91 -19.82 4.77
C GLY A 155 -2.76 -19.15 3.69
N THR A 156 -3.70 -18.28 4.06
CA THR A 156 -4.48 -17.45 3.13
C THR A 156 -3.82 -16.07 3.02
N ILE A 157 -3.31 -15.75 1.85
CA ILE A 157 -2.75 -14.42 1.60
C ILE A 157 -3.87 -13.46 1.30
N ARG A 158 -3.99 -12.42 2.12
CA ARG A 158 -5.03 -11.42 2.04
C ARG A 158 -4.43 -10.04 1.85
N ILE A 159 -4.91 -9.32 0.86
CA ILE A 159 -4.54 -7.95 0.56
C ILE A 159 -5.70 -7.05 1.00
N TYR A 160 -5.37 -6.01 1.76
CA TYR A 160 -6.21 -4.86 2.03
C TYR A 160 -5.70 -3.70 1.19
N TYR A 161 -6.61 -2.90 0.63
CA TYR A 161 -6.21 -1.80 -0.23
C TYR A 161 -7.33 -0.77 -0.33
N GLY A 162 -7.04 0.40 -0.87
CA GLY A 162 -8.02 1.44 -1.07
C GLY A 162 -7.59 2.77 -0.46
N THR A 163 -8.42 3.77 -0.57
CA THR A 163 -8.13 5.12 -0.08
C THR A 163 -9.43 5.87 0.21
N TRP A 164 -9.37 6.87 1.01
CA TRP A 164 -10.34 7.89 1.40
C TRP A 164 -11.80 7.44 1.57
N SER A 165 -12.46 8.02 2.55
CA SER A 165 -13.92 7.94 2.70
C SER A 165 -14.60 9.05 1.91
N ASP A 166 -15.85 8.84 1.52
CA ASP A 166 -16.68 9.87 0.88
C ASP A 166 -16.81 11.11 1.77
N GLU A 167 -16.84 10.94 3.09
CA GLU A 167 -16.96 12.05 4.04
C GLU A 167 -15.76 13.00 4.02
N GLN A 168 -14.55 12.48 3.78
CA GLN A 168 -13.37 13.33 3.64
C GLN A 168 -13.39 14.11 2.33
N LEU A 169 -13.87 13.47 1.28
CA LEU A 169 -14.03 14.11 -0.02
C LEU A 169 -15.13 15.17 0.01
N ASP A 170 -16.24 14.92 0.72
CA ASP A 170 -17.33 15.89 0.90
C ASP A 170 -16.88 17.18 1.61
N LYS A 171 -15.87 17.13 2.46
CA LYS A 171 -15.30 18.31 3.12
C LYS A 171 -14.47 19.16 2.16
N ASP A 172 -13.83 18.55 1.18
CA ASP A 172 -12.93 19.21 0.24
C ASP A 172 -13.66 19.70 -1.02
N PHE A 173 -14.88 19.21 -1.27
CA PHE A 173 -15.66 19.53 -2.47
C PHE A 173 -16.97 20.23 -2.16
N ARG A 174 -17.25 21.27 -2.93
CA ARG A 174 -18.42 22.16 -2.72
C ARG A 174 -19.75 21.48 -3.04
N ASN A 175 -19.73 20.42 -3.83
CA ASN A 175 -20.94 19.68 -4.20
C ASN A 175 -20.56 18.26 -4.68
N LYS A 176 -21.53 17.37 -4.63
CA LYS A 176 -21.37 15.97 -5.01
C LYS A 176 -20.96 15.77 -6.48
N GLU A 177 -21.36 16.65 -7.38
CA GLU A 177 -21.00 16.53 -8.80
C GLU A 177 -19.51 16.83 -9.02
N ASP A 178 -18.97 17.86 -8.35
CA ASP A 178 -17.53 18.16 -8.42
C ASP A 178 -16.71 17.00 -7.89
N LEU A 179 -17.15 16.35 -6.82
CA LEU A 179 -16.55 15.15 -6.27
C LEU A 179 -16.53 14.02 -7.30
N ILE A 180 -17.69 13.69 -7.90
CA ILE A 180 -17.80 12.64 -8.90
C ILE A 180 -16.85 12.91 -10.06
N GLN A 181 -16.83 14.13 -10.59
CA GLN A 181 -15.94 14.50 -11.69
C GLN A 181 -14.46 14.36 -11.30
N THR A 182 -14.10 14.77 -10.09
CA THR A 182 -12.73 14.64 -9.60
C THR A 182 -12.31 13.19 -9.47
N VAL A 183 -13.16 12.34 -8.89
CA VAL A 183 -12.90 10.90 -8.75
C VAL A 183 -12.78 10.23 -10.13
N MET A 184 -13.69 10.56 -11.07
CA MET A 184 -13.60 10.07 -12.45
C MET A 184 -12.26 10.42 -13.10
N GLN A 185 -11.82 11.66 -12.97
CA GLN A 185 -10.58 12.14 -13.56
C GLN A 185 -9.33 11.56 -12.86
N ARG A 186 -9.34 11.57 -11.53
CA ARG A 186 -8.18 11.14 -10.72
C ARG A 186 -7.90 9.65 -10.86
N TYR A 187 -8.97 8.86 -10.87
CA TYR A 187 -8.85 7.40 -10.87
C TYR A 187 -9.22 6.75 -12.21
N HIS A 188 -9.46 7.55 -13.25
CA HIS A 188 -9.87 7.09 -14.58
C HIS A 188 -11.06 6.13 -14.56
N LYS A 189 -12.01 6.39 -13.67
CA LYS A 189 -13.24 5.62 -13.52
C LYS A 189 -14.38 6.24 -14.32
N SER A 190 -15.28 5.39 -14.82
CA SER A 190 -16.53 5.86 -15.40
C SER A 190 -17.45 6.39 -14.29
N ARG A 191 -18.43 7.22 -14.69
CA ARG A 191 -19.44 7.72 -13.75
C ARG A 191 -20.20 6.59 -13.05
N ASN A 192 -20.51 5.51 -13.76
CA ASN A 192 -21.22 4.37 -13.19
C ASN A 192 -20.38 3.66 -12.11
N GLU A 193 -19.09 3.50 -12.34
CA GLU A 193 -18.18 2.93 -11.32
C GLU A 193 -18.10 3.80 -10.08
N VAL A 194 -18.11 5.13 -10.23
CA VAL A 194 -18.10 6.07 -9.09
C VAL A 194 -19.43 6.06 -8.33
N LEU A 195 -20.55 5.85 -9.04
CA LEU A 195 -21.89 5.86 -8.45
C LEU A 195 -22.40 4.48 -8.04
N ASP A 196 -21.60 3.43 -8.24
CA ASP A 196 -22.00 2.07 -7.87
C ASP A 196 -22.24 2.00 -6.36
N THR A 197 -23.48 1.75 -6.00
CA THR A 197 -23.96 1.85 -4.61
C THR A 197 -23.52 0.70 -3.70
N GLU A 198 -22.99 -0.38 -4.26
CA GLU A 198 -22.34 -1.41 -3.42
C GLU A 198 -20.96 -0.99 -2.97
N GLY A 199 -20.53 0.14 -3.39
CA GLY A 199 -19.32 0.78 -2.97
C GLY A 199 -18.95 1.91 -3.90
N SER A 200 -18.82 3.07 -3.33
CA SER A 200 -17.93 4.09 -3.86
C SER A 200 -16.64 3.41 -4.31
N VAL A 201 -15.97 3.92 -5.34
CA VAL A 201 -14.61 3.45 -5.70
C VAL A 201 -13.62 3.68 -4.55
N MET A 202 -14.04 4.40 -3.53
CA MET A 202 -13.29 4.78 -2.35
C MET A 202 -13.61 3.86 -1.18
N GLY A 203 -12.69 3.83 -0.22
CA GLY A 203 -12.83 3.05 1.01
C GLY A 203 -12.00 1.77 1.00
N PRO A 204 -11.78 1.18 2.19
CA PRO A 204 -10.95 -0.01 2.32
C PRO A 204 -11.62 -1.24 1.71
N CYS A 205 -10.85 -1.92 0.91
CA CYS A 205 -11.23 -3.14 0.20
C CYS A 205 -10.35 -4.31 0.60
N THR A 206 -10.79 -5.52 0.30
CA THR A 206 -9.98 -6.72 0.49
C THR A 206 -10.14 -7.69 -0.67
N VAL A 207 -9.08 -8.43 -0.92
CA VAL A 207 -9.02 -9.55 -1.87
C VAL A 207 -8.05 -10.60 -1.36
N THR A 208 -8.23 -11.86 -1.74
CA THR A 208 -7.25 -12.92 -1.50
C THR A 208 -6.54 -13.28 -2.78
N VAL A 209 -5.28 -13.73 -2.65
CA VAL A 209 -4.47 -14.23 -3.78
C VAL A 209 -4.00 -15.66 -3.51
N GLY A 210 -3.71 -16.38 -4.57
CA GLY A 210 -3.21 -17.75 -4.53
C GLY A 210 -1.72 -17.83 -4.20
N ASP A 211 -1.18 -19.06 -4.24
CA ASP A 211 0.22 -19.36 -3.91
C ASP A 211 1.23 -18.68 -4.86
N ASP A 212 0.81 -18.24 -6.03
CA ASP A 212 1.63 -17.42 -6.92
C ASP A 212 1.78 -15.98 -6.43
N MET A 213 1.09 -15.60 -5.34
CA MET A 213 1.11 -14.30 -4.69
C MET A 213 0.57 -13.15 -5.55
N MET A 214 -0.07 -13.44 -6.67
CA MET A 214 -0.54 -12.45 -7.65
C MET A 214 -1.96 -12.71 -8.14
N THR A 215 -2.33 -13.97 -8.39
CA THR A 215 -3.63 -14.28 -8.98
C THR A 215 -4.71 -14.26 -7.91
N VAL A 216 -5.72 -13.40 -8.09
CA VAL A 216 -6.84 -13.27 -7.13
C VAL A 216 -7.66 -14.55 -7.07
N THR A 217 -8.07 -14.93 -5.87
CA THR A 217 -8.88 -16.13 -5.57
C THR A 217 -10.24 -15.78 -4.97
N SER A 218 -10.51 -14.50 -4.75
CA SER A 218 -11.82 -14.01 -4.31
C SER A 218 -12.21 -12.76 -5.11
N GLU A 219 -13.50 -12.45 -5.13
CA GLU A 219 -13.94 -11.16 -5.65
C GLU A 219 -13.48 -10.03 -4.71
N PRO A 220 -12.96 -8.92 -5.25
CA PRO A 220 -12.68 -7.72 -4.46
C PRO A 220 -13.97 -7.16 -3.85
N ARG A 221 -13.91 -6.80 -2.57
CA ARG A 221 -15.07 -6.26 -1.84
C ARG A 221 -14.65 -5.19 -0.85
N HIS A 222 -15.54 -4.24 -0.61
CA HIS A 222 -15.41 -3.33 0.53
C HIS A 222 -15.56 -4.09 1.86
N ILE A 223 -14.73 -3.70 2.84
CA ILE A 223 -14.81 -4.22 4.21
C ILE A 223 -15.46 -3.23 5.17
N ILE A 224 -15.26 -1.94 4.92
CA ILE A 224 -15.92 -0.86 5.63
C ILE A 224 -16.51 0.05 4.57
N PRO A 225 -17.82 0.34 4.60
CA PRO A 225 -18.41 1.28 3.68
C PRO A 225 -17.74 2.65 3.79
N ALA A 226 -17.58 3.35 2.69
CA ALA A 226 -17.13 4.73 2.69
C ALA A 226 -18.17 5.64 3.39
N ASP A 227 -19.44 5.26 3.37
CA ASP A 227 -20.52 5.95 4.08
C ASP A 227 -20.60 5.50 5.54
N VAL A 228 -20.25 6.40 6.44
CA VAL A 228 -20.27 6.19 7.90
C VAL A 228 -21.67 5.95 8.47
N THR A 229 -22.73 6.31 7.76
CA THR A 229 -24.12 6.11 8.22
C THR A 229 -24.54 4.66 8.24
N SER A 230 -23.86 3.80 7.51
CA SER A 230 -24.16 2.36 7.43
C SER A 230 -23.31 1.51 8.38
N THR A 231 -22.45 2.10 9.20
CA THR A 231 -21.60 1.37 10.15
C THR A 231 -22.07 1.51 11.59
N SER A 232 -21.71 0.56 12.45
CA SER A 232 -21.89 0.63 13.90
C SER A 232 -20.85 1.53 14.59
N PHE A 233 -19.91 2.09 13.84
CA PHE A 233 -18.89 3.00 14.35
C PHE A 233 -19.45 4.42 14.46
N ALA A 234 -18.93 5.18 15.43
CA ALA A 234 -19.33 6.58 15.60
C ALA A 234 -18.96 7.40 14.35
N SER A 235 -19.85 8.32 13.98
CA SER A 235 -19.63 9.27 12.89
C SER A 235 -18.29 10.00 13.05
N GLY A 236 -17.51 10.11 12.01
CA GLY A 236 -16.25 10.83 11.98
C GLY A 236 -14.98 9.98 12.02
N LEU A 237 -15.09 8.67 11.92
CA LEU A 237 -13.93 7.81 11.70
C LEU A 237 -13.73 7.57 10.21
N SER A 238 -12.62 8.07 9.67
CA SER A 238 -12.13 7.70 8.35
C SER A 238 -11.06 6.62 8.51
N PHE A 239 -11.09 5.61 7.64
CA PHE A 239 -10.09 4.55 7.63
C PHE A 239 -9.39 4.51 6.29
N ASN A 240 -8.06 4.46 6.32
CA ASN A 240 -7.27 4.00 5.19
C ASN A 240 -7.07 2.50 5.29
N ALA A 241 -6.78 1.83 4.19
CA ALA A 241 -6.53 0.39 4.19
C ALA A 241 -5.22 0.01 4.89
N SER A 242 -4.29 0.94 4.96
CA SER A 242 -3.02 0.85 5.68
C SER A 242 -3.22 1.13 7.17
N LEU A 243 -3.79 0.20 7.90
CA LEU A 243 -3.79 0.18 9.37
C LEU A 243 -2.90 -0.94 9.89
#